data_f07b02b120de1688281d46164b17ebc5
#
_entry.id   f07b02b120de1688281d46164b17ebc5
#
_cell.length_a   1.000
_cell.length_b   1.000
_cell.length_c   1.000
_cell.angle_alpha   90.00
_cell.angle_beta   90.00
_cell.angle_gamma   90.00
#
_symmetry.space_group_name_H-M   'P 1'
#
loop_
_entity.id
_entity.type
_entity.pdbx_description
1 polymer ?
#
loop_
_entity_poly.entity_id
_entity_poly.type
_entity_poly.pdbx_seq_one_letter_code
_entity_poly.pdbx_strand_id
1 'polypeptide(L)'
;MDYDKGFWNKYADENESRNNEEFTKFMVNLARSLHCTSILEIGCGTGIDLRKFDDSFEIHGVDLNEHALELAKKNIPKAKFYKENIIKLPFEDASVDFIFTHKLLNYLDDETLDNGVSEMFRVAKRYIVNCELFGESEEKIGNEMRYRNMLKRWLNYKVKIVSNVNMHEEIEPEQVRFTLLRKL
;
A
#
# COMPACT_ATOMS: atom_id res chain seq x y z
N MET A 1 13.58 9.93 -6.71
CA MET A 1 12.58 10.99 -7.02
C MET A 1 12.64 12.02 -5.92
N ASP A 2 12.76 13.30 -6.27
CA ASP A 2 12.68 14.34 -5.25
C ASP A 2 11.24 14.42 -4.73
N TYR A 3 11.10 14.25 -3.42
CA TYR A 3 9.80 14.33 -2.74
C TYR A 3 9.29 15.78 -2.75
N ASP A 4 8.31 16.09 -3.60
CA ASP A 4 7.65 17.39 -3.61
C ASP A 4 6.62 17.49 -2.48
N LYS A 5 7.04 18.08 -1.38
CA LYS A 5 6.18 18.28 -0.20
C LYS A 5 4.93 19.12 -0.50
N GLY A 6 5.03 20.12 -1.38
CA GLY A 6 3.89 20.98 -1.75
C GLY A 6 2.82 20.20 -2.49
N PHE A 7 3.23 19.40 -3.48
CA PHE A 7 2.35 18.52 -4.24
C PHE A 7 1.62 17.53 -3.31
N TRP A 8 2.35 16.82 -2.46
CA TRP A 8 1.77 15.79 -1.60
C TRP A 8 0.89 16.34 -0.47
N ASN A 9 1.18 17.53 0.06
CA ASN A 9 0.28 18.18 1.02
C ASN A 9 -1.06 18.53 0.35
N LYS A 10 -1.02 19.15 -0.82
CA LYS A 10 -2.23 19.46 -1.60
C LYS A 10 -3.01 18.19 -1.93
N TYR A 11 -2.33 17.14 -2.37
CA TYR A 11 -2.94 15.85 -2.65
C TYR A 11 -3.64 15.27 -1.41
N ALA A 12 -3.02 15.36 -0.23
CA ALA A 12 -3.60 14.89 1.02
C ALA A 12 -4.90 15.66 1.35
N ASP A 13 -4.89 17.00 1.24
CA ASP A 13 -6.06 17.84 1.53
C ASP A 13 -7.22 17.55 0.54
N GLU A 14 -6.93 17.41 -0.75
CA GLU A 14 -7.93 17.13 -1.78
C GLU A 14 -8.54 15.73 -1.66
N ASN A 15 -7.79 14.78 -1.13
CA ASN A 15 -8.21 13.38 -1.00
C ASN A 15 -8.65 12.98 0.41
N GLU A 16 -8.61 13.88 1.41
CA GLU A 16 -9.00 13.55 2.79
C GLU A 16 -10.44 13.04 2.90
N SER A 17 -11.34 13.59 2.10
CA SER A 17 -12.76 13.23 2.06
C SER A 17 -13.11 12.18 1.00
N ARG A 18 -12.13 11.68 0.25
CA ARG A 18 -12.36 10.66 -0.80
C ARG A 18 -13.04 9.44 -0.17
N ASN A 19 -14.12 9.02 -0.80
CA ASN A 19 -14.82 7.81 -0.40
C ASN A 19 -14.26 6.62 -1.20
N ASN A 20 -13.54 5.75 -0.52
CA ASN A 20 -13.02 4.49 -1.08
C ASN A 20 -13.63 3.30 -0.33
N GLU A 21 -14.93 3.37 -0.10
CA GLU A 21 -15.62 2.45 0.81
C GLU A 21 -15.57 1.00 0.34
N GLU A 22 -15.76 0.74 -0.94
CA GLU A 22 -15.78 -0.63 -1.48
C GLU A 22 -14.38 -1.26 -1.46
N PHE A 23 -13.34 -0.50 -1.83
CA PHE A 23 -11.96 -0.96 -1.70
C PHE A 23 -11.61 -1.30 -0.24
N THR A 24 -11.94 -0.41 0.69
CA THR A 24 -11.64 -0.61 2.10
C THR A 24 -12.38 -1.83 2.66
N LYS A 25 -13.68 -2.01 2.33
CA LYS A 25 -14.45 -3.21 2.69
C LYS A 25 -13.80 -4.48 2.13
N PHE A 26 -13.38 -4.43 0.85
CA PHE A 26 -12.70 -5.55 0.21
C PHE A 26 -11.42 -5.93 0.96
N MET A 27 -10.56 -4.96 1.32
CA MET A 27 -9.31 -5.20 2.04
C MET A 27 -9.54 -5.78 3.44
N VAL A 28 -10.51 -5.25 4.19
CA VAL A 28 -10.89 -5.78 5.52
C VAL A 28 -11.38 -7.22 5.42
N ASN A 29 -12.27 -7.52 4.47
CA ASN A 29 -12.82 -8.88 4.30
C ASN A 29 -11.73 -9.86 3.87
N LEU A 30 -10.81 -9.43 3.01
CA LEU A 30 -9.65 -10.21 2.60
C LEU A 30 -8.77 -10.55 3.81
N ALA A 31 -8.37 -9.54 4.58
CA ALA A 31 -7.53 -9.73 5.76
C ALA A 31 -8.16 -10.69 6.79
N ARG A 32 -9.49 -10.57 7.03
CA ARG A 32 -10.25 -11.48 7.88
C ARG A 32 -10.26 -12.91 7.33
N SER A 33 -10.55 -13.07 6.05
CA SER A 33 -10.58 -14.40 5.39
C SER A 33 -9.21 -15.09 5.42
N LEU A 34 -8.14 -14.32 5.44
CA LEU A 34 -6.76 -14.80 5.56
C LEU A 34 -6.31 -14.97 7.02
N HIS A 35 -7.18 -14.70 8.00
CA HIS A 35 -6.90 -14.75 9.43
C HIS A 35 -5.68 -13.91 9.84
N CYS A 36 -5.56 -12.72 9.29
CA CYS A 36 -4.53 -11.74 9.63
C CYS A 36 -4.99 -10.91 10.84
N THR A 37 -4.05 -10.54 11.71
CA THR A 37 -4.32 -9.73 12.90
C THR A 37 -3.53 -8.43 12.92
N SER A 38 -2.43 -8.33 12.19
CA SER A 38 -1.64 -7.11 12.03
C SER A 38 -1.63 -6.66 10.56
N ILE A 39 -1.92 -5.37 10.37
CA ILE A 39 -2.10 -4.73 9.06
C ILE A 39 -1.12 -3.58 8.93
N LEU A 40 -0.46 -3.48 7.79
CA LEU A 40 0.39 -2.35 7.43
C LEU A 40 0.02 -1.84 6.03
N GLU A 41 -0.37 -0.59 5.96
CA GLU A 41 -0.42 0.14 4.69
C GLU A 41 0.84 0.98 4.53
N ILE A 42 1.52 0.83 3.39
CA ILE A 42 2.67 1.65 3.01
C ILE A 42 2.20 2.66 1.96
N GLY A 43 2.51 3.95 2.19
CA GLY A 43 1.93 5.06 1.45
C GLY A 43 0.50 5.36 1.89
N CYS A 44 0.24 5.31 3.19
CA CYS A 44 -1.11 5.35 3.75
C CYS A 44 -1.80 6.73 3.63
N GLY A 45 -1.08 7.78 3.27
CA GLY A 45 -1.61 9.13 3.16
C GLY A 45 -2.42 9.54 4.40
N THR A 46 -3.67 9.93 4.20
CA THR A 46 -4.61 10.34 5.28
C THR A 46 -5.31 9.14 5.95
N GLY A 47 -4.88 7.90 5.64
CA GLY A 47 -5.39 6.67 6.25
C GLY A 47 -6.75 6.21 5.72
N ILE A 48 -7.17 6.67 4.53
CA ILE A 48 -8.50 6.38 3.98
C ILE A 48 -8.77 4.89 3.91
N ASP A 49 -7.81 4.12 3.42
CA ASP A 49 -7.95 2.68 3.19
C ASP A 49 -7.89 1.86 4.49
N LEU A 50 -7.44 2.47 5.60
CA LEU A 50 -7.39 1.86 6.93
C LEU A 50 -8.67 2.10 7.77
N ARG A 51 -9.56 3.01 7.36
CA ARG A 51 -10.70 3.48 8.19
C ARG A 51 -11.67 2.38 8.63
N LYS A 52 -11.84 1.32 7.85
CA LYS A 52 -12.80 0.25 8.13
C LYS A 52 -12.20 -0.93 8.91
N PHE A 53 -10.90 -0.95 9.11
CA PHE A 53 -10.28 -1.94 10.00
C PHE A 53 -10.69 -1.61 11.45
N ASP A 54 -11.24 -2.58 12.16
CA ASP A 54 -11.72 -2.42 13.53
C ASP A 54 -10.66 -2.83 14.58
N ASP A 55 -11.07 -2.86 15.85
CA ASP A 55 -10.17 -3.14 16.98
C ASP A 55 -9.69 -4.61 17.05
N SER A 56 -10.17 -5.48 16.16
CA SER A 56 -9.63 -6.83 16.00
C SER A 56 -8.30 -6.88 15.28
N PHE A 57 -7.86 -5.74 14.71
CA PHE A 57 -6.60 -5.61 14.00
C PHE A 57 -5.66 -4.66 14.71
N GLU A 58 -4.37 -5.00 14.74
CA GLU A 58 -3.30 -4.05 14.98
C GLU A 58 -3.01 -3.30 13.68
N ILE A 59 -3.29 -1.99 13.64
CA ILE A 59 -3.30 -1.19 12.42
C ILE A 59 -2.08 -0.28 12.40
N HIS A 60 -1.31 -0.36 11.31
CA HIS A 60 -0.15 0.48 11.06
C HIS A 60 -0.26 1.18 9.71
N GLY A 61 0.20 2.43 9.65
CA GLY A 61 0.38 3.18 8.41
C GLY A 61 1.77 3.80 8.33
N VAL A 62 2.38 3.76 7.16
CA VAL A 62 3.67 4.41 6.87
C VAL A 62 3.48 5.37 5.71
N ASP A 63 3.97 6.61 5.85
CA ASP A 63 4.03 7.61 4.78
C ASP A 63 5.19 8.57 5.01
N LEU A 64 5.69 9.20 3.94
CA LEU A 64 6.68 10.28 4.05
C LEU A 64 6.05 11.63 4.38
N ASN A 65 4.76 11.80 4.07
CA ASN A 65 4.03 13.05 4.24
C ASN A 65 3.53 13.22 5.68
N GLU A 66 4.24 14.03 6.46
CA GLU A 66 3.89 14.34 7.85
C GLU A 66 2.50 14.98 7.98
N HIS A 67 2.14 15.89 7.06
CA HIS A 67 0.81 16.52 7.05
C HIS A 67 -0.30 15.48 6.84
N ALA A 68 -0.13 14.56 5.90
CA ALA A 68 -1.08 13.46 5.69
C ALA A 68 -1.19 12.57 6.93
N LEU A 69 -0.06 12.25 7.59
CA LEU A 69 -0.06 11.45 8.82
C LEU A 69 -0.75 12.15 10.00
N GLU A 70 -0.68 13.47 10.08
CA GLU A 70 -1.45 14.23 11.09
C GLU A 70 -2.95 14.11 10.87
N LEU A 71 -3.41 14.14 9.61
CA LEU A 71 -4.80 13.88 9.26
C LEU A 71 -5.19 12.43 9.54
N ALA A 72 -4.33 11.47 9.19
CA ALA A 72 -4.54 10.05 9.46
C ALA A 72 -4.73 9.75 10.96
N LYS A 73 -3.91 10.35 11.82
CA LYS A 73 -4.02 10.21 13.29
C LYS A 73 -5.33 10.75 13.84
N LYS A 74 -5.85 11.84 13.26
CA LYS A 74 -7.17 12.40 13.63
C LYS A 74 -8.30 11.47 13.17
N ASN A 75 -8.17 10.91 11.96
CA ASN A 75 -9.19 10.07 11.35
C ASN A 75 -9.27 8.68 11.99
N ILE A 76 -8.12 8.13 12.43
CA ILE A 76 -8.02 6.77 12.99
C ILE A 76 -7.13 6.80 14.24
N PRO A 77 -7.62 7.32 15.38
CA PRO A 77 -6.81 7.49 16.59
C PRO A 77 -6.24 6.18 17.17
N LYS A 78 -6.83 5.04 16.83
CA LYS A 78 -6.39 3.71 17.29
C LYS A 78 -5.22 3.13 16.48
N ALA A 79 -4.96 3.64 15.28
CA ALA A 79 -3.87 3.16 14.43
C ALA A 79 -2.53 3.83 14.81
N LYS A 80 -1.45 3.14 14.51
CA LYS A 80 -0.09 3.66 14.70
C LYS A 80 0.46 4.13 13.36
N PHE A 81 0.89 5.38 13.29
CA PHE A 81 1.42 5.99 12.06
C PHE A 81 2.88 6.39 12.22
N TYR A 82 3.68 6.09 11.18
CA TYR A 82 5.12 6.30 11.15
C TYR A 82 5.51 7.13 9.93
N LYS A 83 6.34 8.16 10.15
CA LYS A 83 6.93 8.95 9.08
C LYS A 83 8.24 8.29 8.63
N GLU A 84 8.13 7.37 7.71
CA GLU A 84 9.26 6.58 7.24
C GLU A 84 9.21 6.35 5.72
N ASN A 85 10.36 6.03 5.14
CA ASN A 85 10.48 5.65 3.73
C ASN A 85 10.25 4.14 3.57
N ILE A 86 9.61 3.74 2.45
CA ILE A 86 9.39 2.34 2.10
C ILE A 86 10.69 1.51 2.06
N ILE A 87 11.83 2.14 1.79
CA ILE A 87 13.14 1.46 1.75
C ILE A 87 13.71 1.14 3.14
N LYS A 88 13.09 1.63 4.20
CA LYS A 88 13.49 1.38 5.59
C LYS A 88 12.27 1.43 6.50
N LEU A 89 11.59 0.31 6.65
CA LEU A 89 10.38 0.21 7.47
C LEU A 89 10.74 -0.02 8.94
N PRO A 90 10.04 0.64 9.90
CA PRO A 90 10.34 0.56 11.33
C PRO A 90 9.76 -0.69 11.99
N PHE A 91 9.88 -1.84 11.32
CA PHE A 91 9.34 -3.13 11.75
C PHE A 91 10.42 -4.20 11.73
N GLU A 92 10.30 -5.18 12.60
CA GLU A 92 11.17 -6.38 12.62
C GLU A 92 10.87 -7.30 11.43
N ASP A 93 11.77 -8.23 11.15
CA ASP A 93 11.59 -9.24 10.11
C ASP A 93 10.37 -10.12 10.42
N ALA A 94 9.57 -10.40 9.40
CA ALA A 94 8.40 -11.27 9.50
C ALA A 94 7.45 -10.91 10.67
N SER A 95 7.21 -9.61 10.91
CA SER A 95 6.44 -9.12 12.05
C SER A 95 5.00 -8.77 11.72
N VAL A 96 4.67 -8.44 10.46
CA VAL A 96 3.33 -8.01 10.05
C VAL A 96 2.65 -9.06 9.17
N ASP A 97 1.44 -9.48 9.55
CA ASP A 97 0.69 -10.53 8.84
C ASP A 97 0.26 -10.13 7.43
N PHE A 98 -0.17 -8.88 7.25
CA PHE A 98 -0.75 -8.37 6.00
C PHE A 98 -0.21 -6.98 5.69
N ILE A 99 0.58 -6.87 4.63
CA ILE A 99 1.11 -5.61 4.12
C ILE A 99 0.43 -5.28 2.81
N PHE A 100 0.02 -4.02 2.62
CA PHE A 100 -0.49 -3.62 1.32
C PHE A 100 -0.04 -2.23 0.90
N THR A 101 -0.08 -2.00 -0.42
CA THR A 101 0.11 -0.71 -1.08
C THR A 101 -1.06 -0.43 -2.01
N HIS A 102 -1.47 0.84 -2.11
CA HIS A 102 -2.52 1.26 -3.03
C HIS A 102 -2.09 2.54 -3.76
N LYS A 103 -1.80 2.39 -5.05
CA LYS A 103 -1.33 3.48 -5.93
C LYS A 103 -0.13 4.28 -5.39
N LEU A 104 0.75 3.61 -4.65
CA LEU A 104 2.00 4.14 -4.16
C LEU A 104 3.15 3.87 -5.11
N LEU A 105 3.28 2.60 -5.53
CA LEU A 105 4.48 2.12 -6.22
C LEU A 105 4.61 2.72 -7.63
N ASN A 106 3.51 3.24 -8.16
CA ASN A 106 3.48 3.97 -9.43
C ASN A 106 4.32 5.25 -9.41
N TYR A 107 4.53 5.86 -8.24
CA TYR A 107 5.29 7.11 -8.08
C TYR A 107 6.78 6.91 -7.81
N LEU A 108 7.21 5.68 -7.55
CA LEU A 108 8.60 5.41 -7.18
C LEU A 108 9.47 5.24 -8.44
N ASP A 109 10.74 5.67 -8.37
CA ASP A 109 11.74 5.24 -9.33
C ASP A 109 12.10 3.76 -9.12
N ASP A 110 12.80 3.16 -10.08
CA ASP A 110 13.04 1.72 -10.07
C ASP A 110 13.95 1.28 -8.91
N GLU A 111 14.92 2.08 -8.53
CA GLU A 111 15.83 1.79 -7.41
C GLU A 111 15.07 1.81 -6.07
N THR A 112 14.28 2.85 -5.84
CA THR A 112 13.44 2.98 -4.65
C THR A 112 12.40 1.85 -4.59
N LEU A 113 11.81 1.51 -5.74
CA LEU A 113 10.84 0.41 -5.82
C LEU A 113 11.48 -0.94 -5.46
N ASP A 114 12.64 -1.28 -6.02
CA ASP A 114 13.30 -2.56 -5.76
C ASP A 114 13.73 -2.69 -4.29
N ASN A 115 14.26 -1.62 -3.70
CA ASN A 115 14.56 -1.58 -2.27
C ASN A 115 13.28 -1.69 -1.43
N GLY A 116 12.20 -1.01 -1.80
CA GLY A 116 10.91 -1.11 -1.13
C GLY A 116 10.29 -2.50 -1.20
N VAL A 117 10.38 -3.18 -2.34
CA VAL A 117 9.95 -4.58 -2.49
C VAL A 117 10.73 -5.49 -1.54
N SER A 118 12.04 -5.27 -1.41
CA SER A 118 12.89 -6.01 -0.47
C SER A 118 12.45 -5.79 0.99
N GLU A 119 12.16 -4.54 1.37
CA GLU A 119 11.68 -4.20 2.71
C GLU A 119 10.28 -4.78 2.98
N MET A 120 9.35 -4.68 2.03
CA MET A 120 8.05 -5.33 2.14
C MET A 120 8.20 -6.83 2.37
N PHE A 121 9.09 -7.50 1.61
CA PHE A 121 9.34 -8.91 1.81
C PHE A 121 9.96 -9.21 3.18
N ARG A 122 10.90 -8.39 3.65
CA ARG A 122 11.52 -8.54 4.98
C ARG A 122 10.48 -8.51 6.09
N VAL A 123 9.65 -7.45 6.09
CA VAL A 123 8.66 -7.17 7.15
C VAL A 123 7.47 -8.11 7.10
N ALA A 124 7.05 -8.54 5.91
CA ALA A 124 5.90 -9.42 5.76
C ALA A 124 6.12 -10.76 6.46
N LYS A 125 5.15 -11.15 7.29
CA LYS A 125 5.07 -12.47 7.91
C LYS A 125 4.33 -13.47 7.05
N ARG A 126 3.26 -13.02 6.36
CA ARG A 126 2.37 -13.95 5.63
C ARG A 126 1.96 -13.44 4.25
N TYR A 127 1.36 -12.28 4.14
CA TYR A 127 0.73 -11.81 2.91
C TYR A 127 1.19 -10.41 2.52
N ILE A 128 1.35 -10.21 1.21
CA ILE A 128 1.63 -8.92 0.60
C ILE A 128 0.61 -8.69 -0.50
N VAL A 129 0.03 -7.49 -0.55
CA VAL A 129 -0.89 -7.06 -1.59
C VAL A 129 -0.35 -5.78 -2.22
N ASN A 130 -0.32 -5.75 -3.55
CA ASN A 130 -0.10 -4.52 -4.29
C ASN A 130 -1.32 -4.22 -5.16
N CYS A 131 -1.86 -3.02 -5.05
CA CYS A 131 -2.94 -2.50 -5.86
C CYS A 131 -2.42 -1.29 -6.63
N GLU A 132 -1.91 -1.51 -7.85
CA GLU A 132 -1.16 -0.50 -8.60
C GLU A 132 -1.68 -0.38 -10.04
N LEU A 133 -1.57 0.79 -10.65
CA LEU A 133 -1.86 0.99 -12.07
C LEU A 133 -0.90 0.10 -12.88
N PHE A 134 -1.50 -0.76 -13.71
CA PHE A 134 -0.78 -1.87 -14.36
C PHE A 134 -0.44 -1.57 -15.83
N GLY A 135 0.77 -1.92 -16.23
CA GLY A 135 1.20 -1.98 -17.62
C GLY A 135 2.35 -2.95 -17.82
N GLU A 136 2.32 -3.71 -18.91
CA GLU A 136 3.35 -4.70 -19.22
C GLU A 136 4.75 -4.09 -19.42
N SER A 137 4.81 -2.90 -20.03
CA SER A 137 6.05 -2.17 -20.35
C SER A 137 6.47 -1.17 -19.28
N GLU A 138 5.68 -0.99 -18.23
CA GLU A 138 5.93 0.00 -17.17
C GLU A 138 6.19 1.42 -17.70
N GLU A 139 5.42 1.83 -18.71
CA GLU A 139 5.51 3.16 -19.32
C GLU A 139 5.18 4.30 -18.36
N LYS A 140 5.69 5.48 -18.64
CA LYS A 140 5.36 6.68 -17.86
C LYS A 140 3.91 7.10 -18.09
N ILE A 141 3.26 7.54 -17.01
CA ILE A 141 1.95 8.17 -16.98
C ILE A 141 2.17 9.63 -16.59
N GLY A 142 2.12 10.56 -17.56
CA GLY A 142 2.43 11.96 -17.29
C GLY A 142 3.89 12.13 -16.81
N ASN A 143 4.11 13.06 -15.89
CA ASN A 143 5.47 13.40 -15.44
C ASN A 143 5.92 12.61 -14.20
N GLU A 144 4.97 12.16 -13.35
CA GLU A 144 5.25 11.72 -11.99
C GLU A 144 5.05 10.22 -11.76
N MET A 145 4.29 9.55 -12.63
CA MET A 145 3.90 8.16 -12.43
C MET A 145 4.43 7.24 -13.52
N ARG A 146 4.42 5.94 -13.21
CA ARG A 146 4.61 4.84 -14.16
C ARG A 146 3.58 3.75 -13.92
N TYR A 147 3.15 3.08 -14.99
CA TYR A 147 2.54 1.76 -14.84
C TYR A 147 3.51 0.80 -14.19
N ARG A 148 3.00 -0.17 -13.42
CA ARG A 148 3.85 -1.17 -12.74
C ARG A 148 3.38 -2.59 -13.02
N ASN A 149 4.35 -3.49 -13.21
CA ASN A 149 4.11 -4.93 -13.27
C ASN A 149 4.70 -5.58 -12.02
N MET A 150 3.98 -5.50 -10.91
CA MET A 150 4.47 -6.01 -9.63
C MET A 150 4.72 -7.51 -9.65
N LEU A 151 4.00 -8.28 -10.45
CA LEU A 151 4.26 -9.71 -10.59
C LEU A 151 5.70 -10.00 -11.02
N LYS A 152 6.23 -9.27 -12.01
CA LYS A 152 7.62 -9.44 -12.47
C LYS A 152 8.64 -9.22 -11.33
N ARG A 153 8.40 -8.23 -10.47
CA ARG A 153 9.28 -7.93 -9.33
C ARG A 153 9.28 -9.06 -8.30
N TRP A 154 8.11 -9.61 -8.01
CA TRP A 154 7.94 -10.67 -7.01
C TRP A 154 8.46 -12.04 -7.43
N LEU A 155 8.69 -12.30 -8.71
CA LEU A 155 9.26 -13.58 -9.18
C LEU A 155 10.69 -13.84 -8.66
N ASN A 156 11.38 -12.82 -8.16
CA ASN A 156 12.71 -12.93 -7.56
C ASN A 156 12.69 -13.31 -6.06
N TYR A 157 11.50 -13.43 -5.47
CA TYR A 157 11.31 -13.68 -4.04
C TYR A 157 10.64 -15.05 -3.79
N LYS A 158 10.86 -15.61 -2.60
CA LYS A 158 10.19 -16.85 -2.16
C LYS A 158 8.74 -16.56 -1.80
N VAL A 159 7.89 -16.43 -2.79
CA VAL A 159 6.46 -16.19 -2.65
C VAL A 159 5.63 -17.15 -3.47
N LYS A 160 4.40 -17.43 -3.01
CA LYS A 160 3.35 -18.06 -3.80
C LYS A 160 2.42 -16.97 -4.29
N ILE A 161 2.21 -16.87 -5.60
CA ILE A 161 1.21 -16.01 -6.20
C ILE A 161 -0.16 -16.63 -5.90
N VAL A 162 -1.00 -15.91 -5.16
CA VAL A 162 -2.36 -16.31 -4.82
C VAL A 162 -3.35 -15.75 -5.84
N SER A 163 -3.17 -14.47 -6.22
CA SER A 163 -3.98 -13.80 -7.24
C SER A 163 -3.16 -12.74 -7.97
N ASN A 164 -3.46 -12.52 -9.25
CA ASN A 164 -2.92 -11.41 -10.04
C ASN A 164 -3.93 -11.05 -11.13
N VAL A 165 -4.89 -10.19 -10.80
CA VAL A 165 -6.05 -9.86 -11.64
C VAL A 165 -6.32 -8.36 -11.64
N ASN A 166 -7.01 -7.85 -12.65
CA ASN A 166 -7.53 -6.48 -12.59
C ASN A 166 -8.63 -6.42 -11.53
N MET A 167 -8.63 -5.35 -10.75
CA MET A 167 -9.74 -5.09 -9.83
C MET A 167 -11.01 -4.74 -10.63
N HIS A 168 -12.15 -5.11 -10.05
CA HIS A 168 -13.42 -4.75 -10.62
C HIS A 168 -13.66 -3.24 -10.47
N GLU A 169 -14.26 -2.61 -11.47
CA GLU A 169 -14.51 -1.16 -11.50
C GLU A 169 -15.40 -0.65 -10.35
N GLU A 170 -16.25 -1.50 -9.79
CA GLU A 170 -17.05 -1.17 -8.60
C GLU A 170 -16.21 -1.09 -7.32
N ILE A 171 -15.05 -1.77 -7.27
CA ILE A 171 -14.13 -1.75 -6.13
C ILE A 171 -13.11 -0.64 -6.30
N GLU A 172 -12.52 -0.55 -7.48
CA GLU A 172 -11.54 0.46 -7.84
C GLU A 172 -11.79 0.89 -9.30
N PRO A 173 -12.30 2.11 -9.54
CA PRO A 173 -12.70 2.56 -10.88
C PRO A 173 -11.53 2.78 -11.85
N GLU A 174 -10.32 2.91 -11.34
CA GLU A 174 -9.12 2.96 -12.17
C GLU A 174 -8.65 1.54 -12.51
N GLN A 175 -7.88 1.39 -13.60
CA GLN A 175 -7.35 0.08 -14.01
C GLN A 175 -6.21 -0.38 -13.10
N VAL A 176 -6.55 -0.74 -11.88
CA VAL A 176 -5.62 -1.23 -10.87
C VAL A 176 -5.48 -2.75 -10.96
N ARG A 177 -4.25 -3.22 -10.95
CA ARG A 177 -3.91 -4.64 -10.83
C ARG A 177 -3.79 -4.99 -9.33
N PHE A 178 -4.62 -5.93 -8.90
CA PHE A 178 -4.54 -6.57 -7.61
C PHE A 178 -3.60 -7.76 -7.67
N THR A 179 -2.50 -7.70 -6.94
CA THR A 179 -1.52 -8.80 -6.82
C THR A 179 -1.45 -9.25 -5.37
N LEU A 180 -1.93 -10.44 -5.07
CA LEU A 180 -1.88 -11.06 -3.73
C LEU A 180 -0.83 -12.15 -3.70
N LEU A 181 0.07 -12.06 -2.76
CA LEU A 181 1.19 -12.96 -2.56
C LEU A 181 1.18 -13.54 -1.15
N ARG A 182 1.56 -14.81 -1.02
CA ARG A 182 1.87 -15.44 0.25
C ARG A 182 3.38 -15.67 0.33
N LYS A 183 4.01 -15.17 1.38
CA LYS A 183 5.42 -15.43 1.69
C LYS A 183 5.59 -16.91 2.09
N LEU A 184 6.66 -17.56 1.60
CA LEU A 184 6.99 -18.97 1.83
C LEU A 184 8.09 -19.13 2.87
#